data_7e6c9a1debf14358f913cd1dfa4d60d5
#
_entry.id   7e6c9a1debf14358f913cd1dfa4d60d5
#
_cell.length_a   1.000
_cell.length_b   1.000
_cell.length_c   1.000
_cell.angle_alpha   90.00
_cell.angle_beta   90.00
_cell.angle_gamma   90.00
#
_symmetry.space_group_name_H-M   'P 1'
#
loop_
_entity.id
_entity.type
_entity.pdbx_description
1 polymer ?
#
loop_
_entity_poly.entity_id
_entity_poly.type
_entity_poly.pdbx_seq_one_letter_code
_entity_poly.pdbx_strand_id
1 'polypeptide(L)'
;MNKIVFRNVLPSVFANRTDLSSDIWQGDVTFERGHLYLVEAASGRGKSTFCSYVVGYRNDYTGEVLFDDTDSSRLKLSQWIDIRKSHVSHLFQELRLFPELTAMENVEIKNKLTKFKCRRQIEQWFEMLGIADKMDSKIGRMSFGQQQRVALIRSLVQPFDFLLADEPISHLDDDNSRIMGEIMMQEAKSQGAGAIVTSIGKHIDLNYERVLKL
;
A
#
# COMPACT_ATOMS: atom_id res chain seq x y z
N MET A 1 -9.78 12.49 0.61
CA MET A 1 -9.79 11.91 -0.78
C MET A 1 -10.85 10.83 -0.83
N ASN A 2 -11.74 10.86 -1.82
CA ASN A 2 -12.85 9.91 -1.93
C ASN A 2 -12.65 8.86 -3.01
N LYS A 3 -11.87 9.18 -4.04
CA LYS A 3 -11.63 8.27 -5.17
C LYS A 3 -10.24 8.49 -5.80
N ILE A 4 -9.71 7.40 -6.39
CA ILE A 4 -8.56 7.42 -7.31
C ILE A 4 -9.07 6.84 -8.62
N VAL A 5 -8.90 7.58 -9.74
CA VAL A 5 -9.43 7.19 -11.04
C VAL A 5 -8.29 7.01 -12.03
N PHE A 6 -8.28 5.88 -12.71
CA PHE A 6 -7.46 5.60 -13.88
C PHE A 6 -8.36 5.68 -15.10
N ARG A 7 -8.11 6.61 -16.02
CA ARG A 7 -8.90 6.80 -17.23
C ARG A 7 -8.01 6.66 -18.45
N ASN A 8 -8.23 5.59 -19.20
CA ASN A 8 -7.48 5.25 -20.41
C ASN A 8 -5.94 5.34 -20.24
N VAL A 9 -5.45 4.92 -19.07
CA VAL A 9 -4.01 5.02 -18.72
C VAL A 9 -3.23 3.94 -19.44
N LEU A 10 -2.21 4.34 -20.21
CA LEU A 10 -1.24 3.43 -20.81
C LEU A 10 0.18 3.81 -20.39
N PRO A 11 0.88 2.98 -19.58
CA PRO A 11 2.28 3.21 -19.24
C PRO A 11 3.18 3.24 -20.47
N SER A 12 4.14 4.16 -20.51
CA SER A 12 5.08 4.29 -21.65
C SER A 12 5.84 3.00 -21.92
N VAL A 13 6.12 2.19 -20.90
CA VAL A 13 6.78 0.87 -21.05
C VAL A 13 5.94 -0.16 -21.81
N PHE A 14 4.64 0.09 -21.98
CA PHE A 14 3.71 -0.78 -22.71
C PHE A 14 3.21 -0.17 -24.02
N ALA A 15 3.69 1.01 -24.42
CA ALA A 15 3.21 1.73 -25.61
C ALA A 15 3.28 0.89 -26.91
N ASN A 16 4.24 -0.02 -27.02
CA ASN A 16 4.43 -0.88 -28.20
C ASN A 16 3.86 -2.30 -28.02
N ARG A 17 3.14 -2.57 -26.93
CA ARG A 17 2.51 -3.89 -26.71
C ARG A 17 1.15 -3.96 -27.36
N THR A 18 0.95 -5.00 -28.15
CA THR A 18 -0.34 -5.31 -28.80
C THR A 18 -1.14 -6.38 -28.06
N ASP A 19 -0.50 -7.09 -27.12
CA ASP A 19 -1.04 -8.20 -26.32
C ASP A 19 -1.47 -7.79 -24.92
N LEU A 20 -1.70 -6.51 -24.68
CA LEU A 20 -2.06 -5.98 -23.38
C LEU A 20 -3.56 -6.25 -23.10
N SER A 21 -3.82 -7.23 -22.24
CA SER A 21 -5.16 -7.49 -21.70
C SER A 21 -5.15 -7.10 -20.23
N SER A 22 -5.85 -6.04 -19.86
CA SER A 22 -5.87 -5.47 -18.53
C SER A 22 -7.20 -4.77 -18.26
N ASP A 23 -7.70 -4.88 -17.04
CA ASP A 23 -8.88 -4.13 -16.61
C ASP A 23 -8.53 -2.66 -16.29
N ILE A 24 -7.23 -2.36 -16.06
CA ILE A 24 -6.75 -1.04 -15.63
C ILE A 24 -6.10 -0.28 -16.77
N TRP A 25 -5.15 -0.94 -17.50
CA TRP A 25 -4.48 -0.29 -18.62
C TRP A 25 -5.42 -0.13 -19.81
N GLN A 26 -5.51 1.07 -20.34
CA GLN A 26 -6.43 1.47 -21.43
C GLN A 26 -7.93 1.28 -21.07
N GLY A 27 -8.24 1.03 -19.79
CA GLY A 27 -9.60 0.97 -19.25
C GLY A 27 -9.92 2.19 -18.38
N ASP A 28 -11.16 2.23 -17.91
CA ASP A 28 -11.64 3.22 -16.96
C ASP A 28 -11.96 2.52 -15.63
N VAL A 29 -11.12 2.77 -14.62
CA VAL A 29 -11.26 2.17 -13.29
C VAL A 29 -11.29 3.25 -12.23
N THR A 30 -12.23 3.13 -11.30
CA THR A 30 -12.34 3.97 -10.12
C THR A 30 -12.15 3.10 -8.87
N PHE A 31 -11.22 3.52 -8.02
CA PHE A 31 -11.07 3.03 -6.66
C PHE A 31 -11.75 4.02 -5.72
N GLU A 32 -12.74 3.57 -4.96
CA GLU A 32 -13.52 4.39 -4.06
C GLU A 32 -13.10 4.16 -2.61
N ARG A 33 -13.14 5.20 -1.81
CA ARG A 33 -12.89 5.13 -0.38
C ARG A 33 -13.90 4.22 0.30
N GLY A 34 -13.46 3.43 1.27
CA GLY A 34 -14.31 2.48 2.01
C GLY A 34 -14.44 1.11 1.34
N HIS A 35 -13.94 0.94 0.12
CA HIS A 35 -14.02 -0.30 -0.64
C HIS A 35 -12.71 -1.08 -0.67
N LEU A 36 -12.77 -2.39 -0.84
CA LEU A 36 -11.62 -3.28 -0.88
C LEU A 36 -11.41 -3.87 -2.29
N TYR A 37 -10.23 -3.62 -2.84
CA TYR A 37 -9.85 -4.04 -4.19
C TYR A 37 -8.66 -5.00 -4.17
N LEU A 38 -8.71 -6.03 -5.03
CA LEU A 38 -7.55 -6.84 -5.37
C LEU A 38 -7.11 -6.50 -6.79
N VAL A 39 -5.83 -6.21 -6.97
CA VAL A 39 -5.20 -6.00 -8.27
C VAL A 39 -4.23 -7.15 -8.51
N GLU A 40 -4.65 -8.10 -9.34
CA GLU A 40 -3.85 -9.25 -9.72
C GLU A 40 -2.99 -8.92 -10.93
N ALA A 41 -1.72 -9.29 -10.85
CA ALA A 41 -0.78 -9.08 -11.94
C ALA A 41 0.16 -10.28 -12.08
N ALA A 42 0.30 -10.81 -13.28
CA ALA A 42 1.44 -11.67 -13.56
C ALA A 42 2.74 -10.85 -13.54
N SER A 43 3.89 -11.52 -13.34
CA SER A 43 5.19 -10.86 -13.35
C SER A 43 5.39 -10.06 -14.66
N GLY A 44 5.88 -8.84 -14.55
CA GLY A 44 6.13 -7.95 -15.70
C GLY A 44 4.88 -7.28 -16.30
N ARG A 45 3.71 -7.40 -15.70
CA ARG A 45 2.45 -6.75 -16.16
C ARG A 45 2.24 -5.34 -15.63
N GLY A 46 3.18 -4.79 -14.87
CA GLY A 46 3.14 -3.37 -14.47
C GLY A 46 2.63 -3.10 -13.06
N LYS A 47 2.62 -4.10 -12.16
CA LYS A 47 2.20 -3.93 -10.76
C LYS A 47 2.96 -2.79 -10.05
N SER A 48 4.30 -2.79 -10.08
CA SER A 48 5.12 -1.73 -9.49
C SER A 48 4.92 -0.38 -10.19
N THR A 49 4.58 -0.38 -11.48
CA THR A 49 4.21 0.80 -12.24
C THR A 49 2.88 1.38 -11.74
N PHE A 50 1.86 0.53 -11.56
CA PHE A 50 0.58 0.90 -10.98
C PHE A 50 0.77 1.53 -9.59
N CYS A 51 1.47 0.84 -8.69
CA CYS A 51 1.76 1.37 -7.35
C CYS A 51 2.50 2.72 -7.43
N SER A 52 3.46 2.86 -8.35
CA SER A 52 4.22 4.10 -8.54
C SER A 52 3.35 5.27 -9.01
N TYR A 53 2.33 5.02 -9.83
CA TYR A 53 1.37 6.05 -10.27
C TYR A 53 0.44 6.47 -9.13
N VAL A 54 -0.07 5.52 -8.33
CA VAL A 54 -0.91 5.81 -7.16
C VAL A 54 -0.19 6.70 -6.14
N VAL A 55 1.12 6.51 -5.94
CA VAL A 55 1.89 7.32 -4.99
C VAL A 55 2.65 8.48 -5.65
N GLY A 56 2.50 8.68 -6.97
CA GLY A 56 3.11 9.78 -7.70
C GLY A 56 4.63 9.73 -7.78
N TYR A 57 5.23 8.53 -7.85
CA TYR A 57 6.67 8.36 -8.10
C TYR A 57 7.01 8.36 -9.58
N ARG A 58 6.03 8.09 -10.44
CA ARG A 58 6.14 8.09 -11.89
C ARG A 58 4.94 8.79 -12.51
N ASN A 59 5.14 9.35 -13.70
CA ASN A 59 4.11 10.04 -14.50
C ASN A 59 4.28 9.76 -16.01
N ASP A 60 5.00 8.71 -16.36
CA ASP A 60 5.31 8.32 -17.74
C ASP A 60 4.19 7.44 -18.32
N TYR A 61 3.03 8.03 -18.54
CA TYR A 61 1.85 7.38 -19.13
C TYR A 61 1.08 8.36 -20.04
N THR A 62 0.21 7.81 -20.88
CA THR A 62 -0.88 8.55 -21.54
C THR A 62 -2.18 8.28 -20.81
N GLY A 63 -3.21 9.10 -21.04
CA GLY A 63 -4.46 9.06 -20.28
C GLY A 63 -4.39 9.91 -19.02
N GLU A 64 -5.25 9.65 -18.05
CA GLU A 64 -5.40 10.47 -16.84
C GLU A 64 -5.40 9.62 -15.57
N VAL A 65 -4.64 10.03 -14.56
CA VAL A 65 -4.76 9.53 -13.18
C VAL A 65 -5.29 10.67 -12.33
N LEU A 66 -6.49 10.50 -11.76
CA LEU A 66 -7.15 11.55 -10.99
C LEU A 66 -7.23 11.17 -9.50
N PHE A 67 -7.01 12.16 -8.65
CA PHE A 67 -7.26 12.11 -7.22
C PHE A 67 -8.46 13.01 -6.93
N ASP A 68 -9.61 12.40 -6.59
CA ASP A 68 -10.92 13.04 -6.70
C ASP A 68 -11.13 13.58 -8.13
N ASP A 69 -11.18 14.88 -8.31
CA ASP A 69 -11.35 15.51 -9.62
C ASP A 69 -10.06 16.23 -10.10
N THR A 70 -8.93 16.02 -9.40
CA THR A 70 -7.66 16.66 -9.73
C THR A 70 -6.74 15.69 -10.47
N ASP A 71 -6.35 16.06 -11.68
CA ASP A 71 -5.34 15.33 -12.46
C ASP A 71 -3.98 15.36 -11.74
N SER A 72 -3.39 14.17 -11.59
CA SER A 72 -2.09 13.97 -10.93
C SER A 72 -0.96 14.79 -11.58
N SER A 73 -1.03 15.04 -12.89
CA SER A 73 -0.07 15.85 -13.63
C SER A 73 -0.05 17.32 -13.21
N ARG A 74 -1.14 17.78 -12.61
CA ARG A 74 -1.30 19.18 -12.12
C ARG A 74 -0.95 19.33 -10.65
N LEU A 75 -0.70 18.24 -9.93
CA LEU A 75 -0.38 18.27 -8.52
C LEU A 75 1.02 18.84 -8.28
N LYS A 76 1.09 19.84 -7.41
CA LYS A 76 2.35 20.43 -6.95
C LYS A 76 3.05 19.50 -5.95
N LEU A 77 4.34 19.68 -5.74
CA LEU A 77 5.12 18.90 -4.77
C LEU A 77 4.50 18.91 -3.36
N SER A 78 4.01 20.05 -2.91
CA SER A 78 3.35 20.18 -1.59
C SER A 78 2.08 19.33 -1.48
N GLN A 79 1.30 19.23 -2.54
CA GLN A 79 0.10 18.39 -2.59
C GLN A 79 0.47 16.89 -2.60
N TRP A 80 1.52 16.50 -3.33
CA TRP A 80 2.04 15.14 -3.28
C TRP A 80 2.58 14.76 -1.89
N ILE A 81 3.21 15.69 -1.18
CA ILE A 81 3.65 15.47 0.21
C ILE A 81 2.43 15.23 1.10
N ASP A 82 1.37 16.03 0.96
CA ASP A 82 0.14 15.87 1.73
C ASP A 82 -0.57 14.54 1.42
N ILE A 83 -0.70 14.19 0.14
CA ILE A 83 -1.28 12.89 -0.29
C ILE A 83 -0.55 11.72 0.38
N ARG A 84 0.80 11.68 0.33
CA ARG A 84 1.60 10.60 0.92
C ARG A 84 1.63 10.63 2.44
N LYS A 85 1.39 11.76 3.05
CA LYS A 85 1.39 11.93 4.51
C LYS A 85 0.05 11.59 5.13
N SER A 86 -1.08 11.88 4.43
CA SER A 86 -2.40 11.91 5.07
C SER A 86 -3.50 11.20 4.27
N HIS A 87 -3.28 10.85 3.00
CA HIS A 87 -4.34 10.30 2.15
C HIS A 87 -4.02 8.91 1.59
N VAL A 88 -2.77 8.65 1.21
CA VAL A 88 -2.37 7.34 0.69
C VAL A 88 -1.25 6.76 1.54
N SER A 89 -1.55 5.71 2.28
CA SER A 89 -0.51 4.92 2.93
C SER A 89 -0.06 3.79 2.02
N HIS A 90 1.25 3.48 2.03
CA HIS A 90 1.82 2.46 1.16
C HIS A 90 2.66 1.46 1.96
N LEU A 91 2.26 0.19 1.93
CA LEU A 91 3.09 -0.94 2.32
C LEU A 91 3.84 -1.42 1.06
N PHE A 92 5.14 -1.18 1.03
CA PHE A 92 6.00 -1.49 -0.11
C PHE A 92 6.38 -2.97 -0.14
N GLN A 93 6.47 -3.56 -1.30
CA GLN A 93 6.98 -4.92 -1.51
C GLN A 93 8.41 -5.08 -0.97
N GLU A 94 9.31 -4.10 -1.22
CA GLU A 94 10.68 -4.10 -0.70
C GLU A 94 10.80 -3.63 0.75
N LEU A 95 9.68 -3.48 1.46
CA LEU A 95 9.54 -3.04 2.85
C LEU A 95 10.09 -1.64 3.14
N ARG A 96 11.20 -1.24 2.54
CA ARG A 96 11.90 0.07 2.68
C ARG A 96 12.15 0.46 4.13
N LEU A 97 12.54 -0.50 4.95
CA LEU A 97 12.94 -0.28 6.34
C LEU A 97 14.41 0.16 6.41
N PHE A 98 14.75 0.85 7.49
CA PHE A 98 16.11 1.25 7.80
C PHE A 98 16.78 0.16 8.64
N PRO A 99 17.75 -0.61 8.10
CA PRO A 99 18.30 -1.79 8.78
C PRO A 99 19.09 -1.46 10.05
N GLU A 100 19.62 -0.25 10.19
CA GLU A 100 20.40 0.22 11.34
C GLU A 100 19.51 0.63 12.52
N LEU A 101 18.23 0.92 12.27
CA LEU A 101 17.27 1.34 13.28
C LEU A 101 16.53 0.14 13.85
N THR A 102 16.02 0.30 15.07
CA THR A 102 15.14 -0.70 15.69
C THR A 102 13.79 -0.78 14.99
N ALA A 103 13.03 -1.84 15.27
CA ALA A 103 11.68 -1.99 14.75
C ALA A 103 10.79 -0.81 15.16
N MET A 104 10.84 -0.43 16.44
CA MET A 104 10.06 0.69 16.95
C MET A 104 10.49 2.02 16.33
N GLU A 105 11.78 2.29 16.17
CA GLU A 105 12.29 3.51 15.53
C GLU A 105 11.80 3.63 14.08
N ASN A 106 11.79 2.52 13.32
CA ASN A 106 11.25 2.49 11.96
C ASN A 106 9.77 2.89 11.90
N VAL A 107 8.98 2.48 12.87
CA VAL A 107 7.56 2.85 12.97
C VAL A 107 7.42 4.32 13.40
N GLU A 108 8.20 4.75 14.41
CA GLU A 108 8.10 6.10 14.95
C GLU A 108 8.52 7.20 13.98
N ILE A 109 9.51 6.95 13.09
CA ILE A 109 9.86 7.91 12.03
C ILE A 109 8.62 8.33 11.24
N LYS A 110 7.78 7.37 10.87
CA LYS A 110 6.54 7.66 10.13
C LYS A 110 5.50 8.32 11.02
N ASN A 111 5.28 7.78 12.23
CA ASN A 111 4.28 8.30 13.16
C ASN A 111 4.56 9.76 13.58
N LYS A 112 5.83 10.14 13.73
CA LYS A 112 6.24 11.51 14.08
C LYS A 112 5.78 12.58 13.09
N LEU A 113 5.52 12.21 11.83
CA LEU A 113 5.04 13.15 10.81
C LEU A 113 3.62 13.67 11.09
N THR A 114 2.78 12.85 11.71
CA THR A 114 1.36 13.16 11.96
C THR A 114 0.96 13.01 13.43
N LYS A 115 1.74 12.27 14.23
CA LYS A 115 1.42 11.86 15.61
C LYS A 115 0.05 11.18 15.72
N PHE A 116 -0.29 10.39 14.69
CA PHE A 116 -1.63 9.82 14.53
C PHE A 116 -1.92 8.70 15.53
N LYS A 117 -0.93 7.85 15.83
CA LYS A 117 -1.08 6.74 16.77
C LYS A 117 -0.34 7.00 18.06
N CYS A 118 -0.97 6.69 19.20
CA CYS A 118 -0.27 6.69 20.46
C CYS A 118 0.63 5.43 20.60
N ARG A 119 1.63 5.53 21.46
CA ARG A 119 2.62 4.46 21.70
C ARG A 119 1.94 3.12 22.03
N ARG A 120 0.93 3.14 22.90
CA ARG A 120 0.21 1.95 23.33
C ARG A 120 -0.47 1.21 22.17
N GLN A 121 -1.06 1.94 21.21
CA GLN A 121 -1.67 1.33 20.02
C GLN A 121 -0.62 0.65 19.13
N ILE A 122 0.54 1.26 19.00
CA ILE A 122 1.66 0.67 18.23
C ILE A 122 2.14 -0.61 18.92
N GLU A 123 2.36 -0.59 20.24
CA GLU A 123 2.77 -1.76 21.02
C GLU A 123 1.76 -2.91 20.92
N GLN A 124 0.46 -2.62 20.97
CA GLN A 124 -0.59 -3.64 20.75
C GLN A 124 -0.45 -4.33 19.38
N TRP A 125 -0.13 -3.61 18.31
CA TRP A 125 0.11 -4.24 17.01
C TRP A 125 1.36 -5.12 17.01
N PHE A 126 2.43 -4.73 17.71
CA PHE A 126 3.60 -5.58 17.89
C PHE A 126 3.24 -6.88 18.62
N GLU A 127 2.41 -6.81 19.66
CA GLU A 127 1.90 -7.97 20.39
C GLU A 127 1.04 -8.87 19.51
N MET A 128 0.04 -8.31 18.83
CA MET A 128 -0.86 -9.06 17.94
C MET A 128 -0.11 -9.76 16.81
N LEU A 129 0.96 -9.15 16.31
CA LEU A 129 1.81 -9.72 15.25
C LEU A 129 2.91 -10.66 15.80
N GLY A 130 2.95 -10.93 17.11
CA GLY A 130 3.91 -11.84 17.71
C GLY A 130 5.37 -11.41 17.58
N ILE A 131 5.63 -10.10 17.58
CA ILE A 131 6.97 -9.50 17.49
C ILE A 131 7.23 -8.46 18.60
N ALA A 132 6.53 -8.56 19.72
CA ALA A 132 6.69 -7.63 20.84
C ALA A 132 8.13 -7.65 21.41
N ASP A 133 8.76 -8.83 21.48
CA ASP A 133 10.14 -9.03 21.92
C ASP A 133 11.18 -8.43 20.94
N LYS A 134 10.76 -7.97 19.77
CA LYS A 134 11.62 -7.42 18.72
C LYS A 134 11.55 -5.89 18.61
N MET A 135 10.75 -5.21 19.44
CA MET A 135 10.58 -3.75 19.33
C MET A 135 11.92 -3.00 19.32
N ASP A 136 12.85 -3.41 20.18
CA ASP A 136 14.17 -2.81 20.30
C ASP A 136 15.27 -3.51 19.48
N SER A 137 14.90 -4.51 18.69
CA SER A 137 15.80 -5.20 17.78
C SER A 137 16.02 -4.40 16.52
N LYS A 138 17.27 -4.29 16.05
CA LYS A 138 17.57 -3.68 14.75
C LYS A 138 16.98 -4.50 13.62
N ILE A 139 16.42 -3.83 12.63
CA ILE A 139 15.78 -4.48 11.46
C ILE A 139 16.74 -5.43 10.76
N GLY A 140 18.02 -5.07 10.60
CA GLY A 140 19.01 -5.93 9.96
C GLY A 140 19.29 -7.27 10.66
N ARG A 141 18.76 -7.48 11.89
CA ARG A 141 18.86 -8.73 12.64
C ARG A 141 17.56 -9.54 12.65
N MET A 142 16.52 -9.05 12.00
CA MET A 142 15.20 -9.67 11.98
C MET A 142 15.04 -10.52 10.72
N SER A 143 14.24 -11.60 10.81
CA SER A 143 13.85 -12.37 9.63
C SER A 143 12.99 -11.52 8.69
N PHE A 144 12.94 -11.87 7.41
CA PHE A 144 12.14 -11.13 6.42
C PHE A 144 10.67 -11.04 6.83
N GLY A 145 10.04 -12.13 7.33
CA GLY A 145 8.67 -12.11 7.82
C GLY A 145 8.46 -11.21 9.04
N GLN A 146 9.46 -11.09 9.94
CA GLN A 146 9.41 -10.12 11.04
C GLN A 146 9.49 -8.68 10.51
N GLN A 147 10.39 -8.43 9.57
CA GLN A 147 10.51 -7.13 8.90
C GLN A 147 9.20 -6.75 8.19
N GLN A 148 8.54 -7.69 7.52
CA GLN A 148 7.26 -7.47 6.83
C GLN A 148 6.16 -7.03 7.80
N ARG A 149 6.10 -7.65 9.00
CA ARG A 149 5.18 -7.24 10.06
C ARG A 149 5.48 -5.83 10.59
N VAL A 150 6.74 -5.47 10.76
CA VAL A 150 7.15 -4.09 11.11
C VAL A 150 6.76 -3.09 10.01
N ALA A 151 6.95 -3.45 8.75
CA ALA A 151 6.59 -2.60 7.61
C ALA A 151 5.07 -2.36 7.55
N LEU A 152 4.26 -3.39 7.87
CA LEU A 152 2.82 -3.21 8.02
C LEU A 152 2.50 -2.19 9.12
N ILE A 153 3.00 -2.39 10.34
CA ILE A 153 2.76 -1.44 11.45
C ILE A 153 3.14 -0.02 11.00
N ARG A 154 4.32 0.15 10.38
CA ARG A 154 4.75 1.46 9.89
C ARG A 154 3.80 2.06 8.86
N SER A 155 3.16 1.25 8.02
CA SER A 155 2.17 1.75 7.07
C SER A 155 0.88 2.24 7.74
N LEU A 156 0.51 1.69 8.89
CA LEU A 156 -0.74 2.00 9.58
C LEU A 156 -0.67 3.18 10.57
N VAL A 157 0.53 3.71 10.87
CA VAL A 157 0.70 4.79 11.88
C VAL A 157 0.49 6.20 11.33
N GLN A 158 -0.12 6.35 10.17
CA GLN A 158 -0.53 7.63 9.61
C GLN A 158 -2.03 7.63 9.30
N PRO A 159 -2.68 8.78 9.18
CA PRO A 159 -4.01 8.84 8.58
C PRO A 159 -3.94 8.47 7.10
N PHE A 160 -4.99 7.84 6.58
CA PHE A 160 -5.12 7.54 5.15
C PHE A 160 -6.59 7.39 4.74
N ASP A 161 -6.86 7.73 3.49
CA ASP A 161 -8.13 7.45 2.81
C ASP A 161 -8.01 6.16 1.98
N PHE A 162 -6.77 5.82 1.56
CA PHE A 162 -6.44 4.58 0.85
C PHE A 162 -5.18 3.93 1.42
N LEU A 163 -5.26 2.62 1.67
CA LEU A 163 -4.11 1.77 1.95
C LEU A 163 -3.74 1.00 0.69
N LEU A 164 -2.57 1.28 0.12
CA LEU A 164 -1.98 0.52 -0.96
C LEU A 164 -1.04 -0.53 -0.35
N ALA A 165 -1.38 -1.81 -0.47
CA ALA A 165 -0.57 -2.92 0.05
C ALA A 165 0.00 -3.74 -1.11
N ASP A 166 1.30 -3.58 -1.35
CA ASP A 166 2.00 -4.22 -2.46
C ASP A 166 2.61 -5.56 -2.02
N GLU A 167 1.98 -6.67 -2.43
CA GLU A 167 2.32 -8.05 -2.05
C GLU A 167 2.51 -8.25 -0.53
N PRO A 168 1.51 -7.91 0.28
CA PRO A 168 1.69 -7.80 1.73
C PRO A 168 2.06 -9.09 2.45
N ILE A 169 1.89 -10.28 1.82
CA ILE A 169 2.05 -11.58 2.47
C ILE A 169 2.96 -12.55 1.71
N SER A 170 3.74 -12.07 0.76
CA SER A 170 4.53 -12.92 -0.16
C SER A 170 5.47 -13.92 0.53
N HIS A 171 5.86 -13.68 1.79
CA HIS A 171 6.83 -14.48 2.54
C HIS A 171 6.32 -14.90 3.93
N LEU A 172 5.00 -14.95 4.13
CA LEU A 172 4.37 -15.31 5.39
C LEU A 172 3.64 -16.64 5.28
N ASP A 173 3.59 -17.35 6.42
CA ASP A 173 2.66 -18.46 6.61
C ASP A 173 1.21 -17.95 6.69
N ASP A 174 0.27 -18.89 6.67
CA ASP A 174 -1.14 -18.55 6.56
C ASP A 174 -1.68 -17.87 7.84
N ASP A 175 -1.19 -18.25 9.04
CA ASP A 175 -1.60 -17.64 10.30
C ASP A 175 -1.14 -16.20 10.40
N ASN A 176 0.12 -15.91 10.11
CA ASN A 176 0.63 -14.55 10.08
C ASN A 176 -0.04 -13.70 8.99
N SER A 177 -0.32 -14.29 7.83
CA SER A 177 -1.05 -13.64 6.74
C SER A 177 -2.46 -13.22 7.16
N ARG A 178 -3.18 -14.09 7.85
CA ARG A 178 -4.52 -13.82 8.39
C ARG A 178 -4.50 -12.70 9.41
N ILE A 179 -3.60 -12.76 10.40
CA ILE A 179 -3.48 -11.71 11.44
C ILE A 179 -3.14 -10.35 10.81
N MET A 180 -2.22 -10.32 9.84
CA MET A 180 -1.89 -9.09 9.11
C MET A 180 -3.10 -8.53 8.38
N GLY A 181 -3.87 -9.38 7.71
CA GLY A 181 -5.10 -8.99 7.03
C GLY A 181 -6.14 -8.41 7.98
N GLU A 182 -6.36 -9.05 9.13
CA GLU A 182 -7.30 -8.57 10.17
C GLU A 182 -6.91 -7.19 10.68
N ILE A 183 -5.64 -6.97 11.04
CA ILE A 183 -5.15 -5.67 11.53
C ILE A 183 -5.29 -4.60 10.44
N MET A 184 -4.90 -4.92 9.20
CA MET A 184 -4.99 -4.02 8.06
C MET A 184 -6.44 -3.58 7.82
N MET A 185 -7.38 -4.54 7.80
CA MET A 185 -8.79 -4.25 7.56
C MET A 185 -9.46 -3.53 8.72
N GLN A 186 -9.12 -3.90 9.97
CA GLN A 186 -9.62 -3.20 11.14
C GLN A 186 -9.21 -1.73 11.13
N GLU A 187 -7.95 -1.45 10.80
CA GLU A 187 -7.45 -0.07 10.73
C GLU A 187 -8.06 0.68 9.55
N ALA A 188 -8.14 0.10 8.35
CA ALA A 188 -8.79 0.72 7.21
C ALA A 188 -10.27 1.08 7.54
N LYS A 189 -11.01 0.14 8.13
CA LYS A 189 -12.39 0.36 8.56
C LYS A 189 -12.52 1.46 9.60
N SER A 190 -11.61 1.53 10.57
CA SER A 190 -11.63 2.56 11.62
C SER A 190 -11.45 3.98 11.06
N GLN A 191 -10.75 4.10 9.95
CA GLN A 191 -10.54 5.37 9.23
C GLN A 191 -11.58 5.62 8.11
N GLY A 192 -12.50 4.67 7.86
CA GLY A 192 -13.39 4.71 6.70
C GLY A 192 -12.62 4.71 5.39
N ALA A 193 -11.46 4.08 5.35
CA ALA A 193 -10.55 4.08 4.21
C ALA A 193 -10.81 2.90 3.28
N GLY A 194 -10.48 3.07 2.00
CA GLY A 194 -10.39 1.97 1.04
C GLY A 194 -9.03 1.26 1.13
N ALA A 195 -8.97 0.03 0.63
CA ALA A 195 -7.71 -0.70 0.51
C ALA A 195 -7.55 -1.28 -0.91
N ILE A 196 -6.34 -1.14 -1.44
CA ILE A 196 -5.93 -1.69 -2.73
C ILE A 196 -4.78 -2.66 -2.45
N VAL A 197 -5.05 -3.95 -2.55
CA VAL A 197 -4.07 -5.01 -2.37
C VAL A 197 -3.58 -5.46 -3.74
N THR A 198 -2.27 -5.50 -3.96
CA THR A 198 -1.72 -6.07 -5.18
C THR A 198 -1.15 -7.46 -4.92
N SER A 199 -1.24 -8.36 -5.89
CA SER A 199 -0.75 -9.73 -5.76
C SER A 199 -0.19 -10.31 -7.06
N ILE A 200 0.77 -11.24 -6.91
CA ILE A 200 1.21 -12.16 -7.97
C ILE A 200 0.82 -13.58 -7.54
N GLY A 201 -0.49 -13.88 -7.57
CA GLY A 201 -1.05 -15.21 -7.25
C GLY A 201 -1.48 -15.38 -5.79
N LYS A 202 -0.55 -15.37 -4.80
CA LYS A 202 -0.95 -15.50 -3.37
C LYS A 202 -1.41 -14.14 -2.84
N HIS A 203 -2.63 -14.08 -2.33
CA HIS A 203 -3.18 -12.88 -1.67
C HIS A 203 -3.80 -13.24 -0.31
N ILE A 204 -4.03 -12.21 0.52
CA ILE A 204 -4.75 -12.39 1.78
C ILE A 204 -6.20 -12.78 1.43
N ASP A 205 -6.73 -13.78 2.13
CA ASP A 205 -8.13 -14.17 1.99
C ASP A 205 -9.03 -13.13 2.67
N LEU A 206 -9.48 -12.17 1.89
CA LEU A 206 -10.36 -11.07 2.31
C LEU A 206 -11.56 -11.00 1.36
N ASN A 207 -12.66 -10.44 1.84
CA ASN A 207 -13.86 -10.23 1.01
C ASN A 207 -13.65 -9.06 0.05
N TYR A 208 -12.87 -9.28 -1.02
CA TYR A 208 -12.66 -8.27 -2.05
C TYR A 208 -13.96 -7.98 -2.80
N GLU A 209 -14.33 -6.72 -2.85
CA GLU A 209 -15.52 -6.29 -3.60
C GLU A 209 -15.30 -6.33 -5.12
N ARG A 210 -14.04 -6.11 -5.52
CA ARG A 210 -13.66 -6.16 -6.92
C ARG A 210 -12.24 -6.72 -7.10
N VAL A 211 -12.10 -7.65 -8.04
CA VAL A 211 -10.82 -8.19 -8.49
C VAL A 211 -10.53 -7.66 -9.88
N LEU A 212 -9.40 -7.02 -10.05
CA LEU A 212 -8.93 -6.38 -11.29
C LEU A 212 -7.64 -7.01 -11.76
N LYS A 213 -7.50 -7.24 -13.06
CA LYS A 213 -6.29 -7.80 -13.67
C LYS A 213 -5.47 -6.69 -14.35
N LEU A 214 -4.16 -6.76 -14.16
CA LEU A 214 -3.17 -5.93 -14.86
C LEU A 214 -2.59 -6.65 -16.07
#